data_f1e7c1ab37453d09b5c8305e0f9e2e78
#
_entry.id   f1e7c1ab37453d09b5c8305e0f9e2e78
#
_cell.length_a   1.000
_cell.length_b   1.000
_cell.length_c   1.000
_cell.angle_alpha   90.00
_cell.angle_beta   90.00
_cell.angle_gamma   90.00
#
_symmetry.space_group_name_H-M   'P 1'
#
loop_
_entity.id
_entity.type
_entity.pdbx_description
1 polymer ?
#
loop_
_entity_poly.entity_id
_entity_poly.type
_entity_poly.pdbx_seq_one_letter_code
_entity_poly.pdbx_strand_id
1 'polypeptide(L)'
;MRLITAILQPAALYPVQVALARHGITGMTVSECSGYGRQNGHKEVYRGAELTIDFVGKARLELLVEDAEAAPVVDVIVEAARTGQVGDGKVWSTPVDEVVRIRTGERGGAAV
;
A
#
# COMPACT_ATOMS: atom_id res chain seq x y z
N MET A 1 7.02 -7.90 -14.65
CA MET A 1 6.70 -6.65 -13.93
C MET A 1 5.52 -6.86 -13.00
N ARG A 2 5.61 -6.29 -11.84
CA ARG A 2 4.55 -6.41 -10.83
C ARG A 2 4.24 -5.03 -10.24
N LEU A 3 2.97 -4.79 -9.98
CA LEU A 3 2.51 -3.65 -9.19
C LEU A 3 2.32 -4.11 -7.75
N ILE A 4 3.05 -3.50 -6.85
CA ILE A 4 2.87 -3.73 -5.42
C ILE A 4 1.96 -2.63 -4.91
N THR A 5 0.87 -3.03 -4.28
CA THR A 5 -0.09 -2.10 -3.68
C THR A 5 -0.20 -2.41 -2.19
N ALA A 6 -0.09 -1.39 -1.37
CA ALA A 6 -0.26 -1.52 0.07
C ALA A 6 -1.27 -0.50 0.59
N ILE A 7 -2.17 -0.96 1.43
CA ILE A 7 -3.07 -0.09 2.20
C ILE A 7 -2.57 -0.14 3.64
N LEU A 8 -2.16 1.01 4.15
CA LEU A 8 -1.42 1.13 5.40
C LEU A 8 -2.11 2.09 6.37
N GLN A 9 -1.84 1.92 7.66
CA GLN A 9 -2.08 3.01 8.61
C GLN A 9 -1.25 4.23 8.19
N PRO A 10 -1.80 5.45 8.27
CA PRO A 10 -1.02 6.65 7.91
C PRO A 10 0.31 6.75 8.68
N ALA A 11 0.33 6.34 9.94
CA ALA A 11 1.54 6.36 10.75
C ALA A 11 2.62 5.37 10.28
N ALA A 12 2.25 4.35 9.51
CA ALA A 12 3.20 3.38 8.97
C ALA A 12 3.88 3.86 7.69
N LEU A 13 3.37 4.92 7.05
CA LEU A 13 3.88 5.36 5.76
C LEU A 13 5.35 5.74 5.80
N TYR A 14 5.76 6.56 6.78
CA TYR A 14 7.15 6.99 6.89
C TYR A 14 8.12 5.83 7.19
N PRO A 15 7.85 4.94 8.16
CA PRO A 15 8.71 3.77 8.35
C PRO A 15 8.82 2.88 7.11
N VAL A 16 7.73 2.67 6.39
CA VAL A 16 7.74 1.89 5.15
C VAL A 16 8.57 2.58 4.08
N GLN A 17 8.40 3.89 3.91
CA GLN A 17 9.17 4.67 2.95
C GLN A 17 10.67 4.58 3.22
N VAL A 18 11.08 4.72 4.47
CA VAL A 18 12.48 4.60 4.87
C VAL A 18 13.01 3.19 4.56
N ALA A 19 12.26 2.15 4.91
CA ALA A 19 12.67 0.78 4.67
C ALA A 19 12.79 0.47 3.17
N LEU A 20 11.86 0.95 2.35
CA LEU A 20 11.92 0.79 0.91
C LEU A 20 13.11 1.53 0.30
N ALA A 21 13.40 2.74 0.75
CA ALA A 21 14.56 3.50 0.29
C ALA A 21 15.87 2.76 0.61
N ARG A 22 15.98 2.17 1.79
CA ARG A 22 17.14 1.36 2.18
C ARG A 22 17.28 0.09 1.33
N HIS A 23 16.16 -0.42 0.84
CA HIS A 23 16.15 -1.59 -0.05
C HIS A 23 16.51 -1.22 -1.50
N GLY A 24 16.61 0.06 -1.82
CA GLY A 24 16.96 0.54 -3.16
C GLY A 24 15.78 1.02 -3.99
N ILE A 25 14.60 1.11 -3.42
CA ILE A 25 13.42 1.64 -4.11
C ILE A 25 13.52 3.16 -4.15
N THR A 26 13.45 3.72 -5.37
CA THR A 26 13.61 5.16 -5.59
C THR A 26 12.32 5.87 -5.99
N GLY A 27 11.27 5.13 -6.32
CA GLY A 27 10.02 5.73 -6.76
C GLY A 27 8.80 4.99 -6.23
N MET A 28 7.82 5.75 -5.81
CA MET A 28 6.54 5.22 -5.34
C MET A 28 5.47 6.28 -5.47
N THR A 29 4.24 5.87 -5.57
CA THR A 29 3.08 6.76 -5.59
C THR A 29 2.30 6.57 -4.31
N VAL A 30 1.94 7.67 -3.66
CA VAL A 30 1.17 7.65 -2.41
C VAL A 30 -0.10 8.45 -2.61
N SER A 31 -1.21 7.90 -2.14
CA SER A 31 -2.50 8.59 -2.11
C SER A 31 -3.20 8.32 -0.79
N GLU A 32 -4.16 9.17 -0.46
CA GLU A 32 -5.01 8.97 0.70
C GLU A 32 -6.26 8.21 0.29
N CYS A 33 -6.73 7.33 1.16
CA CYS A 33 -7.96 6.58 0.96
C CYS A 33 -8.65 6.34 2.31
N SER A 34 -9.89 5.87 2.25
CA SER A 34 -10.64 5.51 3.44
C SER A 34 -10.90 4.01 3.43
N GLY A 35 -10.68 3.38 4.58
CA GLY A 35 -10.91 1.97 4.76
C GLY A 35 -12.09 1.69 5.66
N TYR A 36 -12.72 0.56 5.42
CA TYR A 36 -13.76 0.00 6.27
C TYR A 36 -13.37 -1.43 6.61
N GLY A 37 -13.47 -1.79 7.87
CA GLY A 37 -13.08 -3.13 8.27
C GLY A 37 -13.35 -3.41 9.74
N ARG A 38 -12.42 -4.11 10.37
CA ARG A 38 -12.55 -4.57 11.75
C ARG A 38 -12.09 -3.57 12.80
N GLN A 39 -11.63 -2.38 12.40
CA GLN A 39 -11.24 -1.35 13.35
C GLN A 39 -12.46 -0.89 14.14
N ASN A 40 -12.22 -0.40 15.35
CA ASN A 40 -13.25 0.26 16.13
C ASN A 40 -13.64 1.55 15.44
N GLY A 41 -14.85 1.60 14.99
CA GLY A 41 -15.37 2.72 14.30
C GLY A 41 -16.39 3.48 15.09
N HIS A 42 -17.04 4.32 14.37
CA HIS A 42 -18.06 5.19 14.84
C HIS A 42 -19.43 4.49 14.78
N LYS A 43 -20.17 4.49 15.89
CA LYS A 43 -21.52 3.91 15.93
C LYS A 43 -22.54 5.00 15.73
N GLU A 44 -23.48 4.76 14.83
CA GLU A 44 -24.60 5.65 14.57
C GLU A 44 -25.92 4.87 14.64
N VAL A 45 -26.99 5.58 15.02
CA VAL A 45 -28.34 5.04 14.97
C VAL A 45 -29.06 5.64 13.78
N TYR A 46 -29.56 4.79 12.90
CA TYR A 46 -30.29 5.21 11.72
C TYR A 46 -31.61 4.45 11.65
N ARG A 47 -32.73 5.17 11.61
CA ARG A 47 -34.08 4.58 11.58
C ARG A 47 -34.32 3.54 12.69
N GLY A 48 -33.82 3.81 13.89
CA GLY A 48 -33.98 2.91 15.01
C GLY A 48 -33.05 1.69 15.03
N ALA A 49 -32.18 1.56 14.02
CA ALA A 49 -31.16 0.51 13.97
C ALA A 49 -29.78 1.10 14.25
N GLU A 50 -28.98 0.41 15.07
CA GLU A 50 -27.61 0.80 15.32
C GLU A 50 -26.75 0.35 14.13
N LEU A 51 -26.05 1.31 13.52
CA LEU A 51 -25.09 1.06 12.44
C LEU A 51 -23.68 1.39 12.93
N THR A 52 -22.75 0.52 12.61
CA THR A 52 -21.34 0.80 12.82
C THR A 52 -20.73 1.24 11.50
N ILE A 53 -20.29 2.50 11.45
CA ILE A 53 -19.60 3.07 10.31
C ILE A 53 -18.13 3.14 10.67
N ASP A 54 -17.33 2.44 9.91
CA ASP A 54 -15.94 2.17 10.25
C ASP A 54 -14.99 2.67 9.16
N PHE A 55 -15.28 3.86 8.61
CA PHE A 55 -14.40 4.49 7.64
C PHE A 55 -13.26 5.20 8.35
N VAL A 56 -12.07 4.72 8.10
CA VAL A 56 -10.83 5.21 8.70
C VAL A 56 -9.89 5.63 7.60
N GLY A 57 -9.20 6.74 7.80
CA GLY A 57 -8.19 7.21 6.87
C GLY A 57 -7.04 6.22 6.77
N LYS A 58 -6.63 5.92 5.54
CA LYS A 58 -5.52 5.03 5.21
C LYS A 58 -4.60 5.69 4.20
N ALA A 59 -3.37 5.23 4.13
CA ALA A 59 -2.46 5.57 3.05
C ALA A 59 -2.43 4.44 2.04
N ARG A 60 -2.48 4.79 0.76
CA ARG A 60 -2.30 3.84 -0.34
C ARG A 60 -0.94 4.09 -0.96
N LEU A 61 -0.13 3.04 -1.01
CA LEU A 61 1.20 3.05 -1.58
C LEU A 61 1.22 2.12 -2.79
N GLU A 62 1.77 2.60 -3.90
CA GLU A 62 1.93 1.79 -5.11
C GLU A 62 3.32 1.97 -5.69
N LEU A 63 3.92 0.87 -6.11
CA LEU A 63 5.20 0.88 -6.81
C LEU A 63 5.29 -0.29 -7.78
N LEU A 64 6.07 -0.07 -8.83
CA LEU A 64 6.33 -1.07 -9.86
C LEU A 64 7.70 -1.67 -9.63
N VAL A 65 7.80 -2.98 -9.72
CA VAL A 65 9.04 -3.72 -9.54
C VAL A 65 9.15 -4.84 -10.57
N GLU A 66 10.36 -5.32 -10.79
CA GLU A 66 10.55 -6.55 -11.55
C GLU A 66 10.06 -7.75 -10.76
N ASP A 67 9.71 -8.82 -11.46
CA ASP A 67 9.12 -10.02 -10.85
C ASP A 67 9.98 -10.56 -9.70
N ALA A 68 11.29 -10.59 -9.88
CA ALA A 68 12.21 -11.10 -8.86
C ALA A 68 12.23 -10.26 -7.58
N GLU A 69 11.86 -9.00 -7.66
CA GLU A 69 11.85 -8.08 -6.53
C GLU A 69 10.53 -8.06 -5.77
N ALA A 70 9.48 -8.65 -6.31
CA ALA A 70 8.14 -8.53 -5.74
C ALA A 70 8.08 -9.10 -4.31
N ALA A 71 8.50 -10.33 -4.11
CA ALA A 71 8.45 -10.96 -2.80
C ALA A 71 9.34 -10.25 -1.76
N PRO A 72 10.60 -9.91 -2.06
CA PRO A 72 11.41 -9.12 -1.13
C PRO A 72 10.79 -7.77 -0.77
N VAL A 73 10.22 -7.05 -1.71
CA VAL A 73 9.57 -5.75 -1.47
C VAL A 73 8.34 -5.91 -0.58
N VAL A 74 7.51 -6.91 -0.85
CA VAL A 74 6.35 -7.21 0.03
C VAL A 74 6.80 -7.46 1.46
N ASP A 75 7.87 -8.27 1.64
CA ASP A 75 8.40 -8.56 2.97
C ASP A 75 8.90 -7.31 3.68
N VAL A 76 9.58 -6.43 2.97
CA VAL A 76 10.05 -5.14 3.52
C VAL A 76 8.88 -4.30 4.02
N ILE A 77 7.81 -4.21 3.23
CA ILE A 77 6.61 -3.44 3.60
C ILE A 77 5.95 -4.05 4.85
N VAL A 78 5.74 -5.36 4.85
CA VAL A 78 5.10 -6.06 5.97
C VAL A 78 5.89 -5.85 7.26
N GLU A 79 7.19 -6.04 7.21
CA GLU A 79 8.03 -5.90 8.39
C GLU A 79 8.01 -4.47 8.95
N ALA A 80 8.07 -3.47 8.08
CA ALA A 80 8.07 -2.07 8.50
C ALA A 80 6.69 -1.57 8.98
N ALA A 81 5.61 -2.14 8.46
CA ALA A 81 4.24 -1.68 8.75
C ALA A 81 3.57 -2.43 9.89
N ARG A 82 4.01 -3.65 10.20
CA ARG A 82 3.33 -4.53 11.15
C ARG A 82 3.38 -3.99 12.56
N THR A 83 2.22 -3.91 13.21
CA THR A 83 2.11 -3.68 14.65
C THR A 83 1.54 -4.91 15.37
N GLY A 84 0.90 -5.82 14.64
CA GLY A 84 0.18 -6.95 15.19
C GLY A 84 -1.26 -6.64 15.59
N GLN A 85 -1.71 -5.43 15.29
CA GLN A 85 -3.05 -4.97 15.65
C GLN A 85 -3.98 -4.97 14.46
N VAL A 86 -5.27 -5.06 14.72
CA VAL A 86 -6.31 -4.90 13.70
C VAL A 86 -6.16 -3.50 13.09
N GLY A 87 -6.22 -3.44 11.77
CA GLY A 87 -6.07 -2.17 11.06
C GLY A 87 -4.70 -1.94 10.45
N ASP A 88 -3.75 -2.85 10.61
CA ASP A 88 -2.42 -2.74 9.99
C ASP A 88 -2.47 -2.61 8.47
N GLY A 89 -3.51 -3.16 7.86
CA GLY A 89 -3.69 -3.09 6.42
C GLY A 89 -3.27 -4.35 5.69
N LYS A 90 -3.09 -4.21 4.38
CA LYS A 90 -2.73 -5.32 3.50
C LYS A 90 -1.77 -4.84 2.43
N VAL A 91 -0.98 -5.77 1.93
CA VAL A 91 -0.15 -5.57 0.75
C VAL A 91 -0.38 -6.72 -0.22
N TRP A 92 -0.40 -6.42 -1.50
CA TRP A 92 -0.56 -7.44 -2.53
C TRP A 92 0.23 -7.08 -3.77
N SER A 93 0.39 -8.06 -4.65
CA SER A 93 1.14 -7.94 -5.89
C SER A 93 0.24 -8.39 -7.05
N THR A 94 0.24 -7.60 -8.11
CA THR A 94 -0.49 -7.93 -9.34
C THR A 94 0.44 -7.91 -10.54
N PRO A 95 0.24 -8.79 -11.53
CA PRO A 95 1.04 -8.74 -12.76
C PRO A 95 0.72 -7.47 -13.55
N VAL A 96 1.75 -6.95 -14.21
CA VAL A 96 1.64 -5.80 -15.10
C VAL A 96 2.23 -6.21 -16.44
N ASP A 97 1.44 -6.07 -17.50
CA ASP A 97 1.85 -6.54 -18.83
C ASP A 97 2.90 -5.62 -19.44
N GLU A 98 2.78 -4.31 -19.26
CA GLU A 98 3.67 -3.35 -19.88
C GLU A 98 3.86 -2.12 -19.00
N VAL A 99 5.10 -1.66 -18.88
CA VAL A 99 5.46 -0.41 -18.21
C VAL A 99 6.28 0.42 -19.18
N VAL A 100 5.91 1.69 -19.32
CA VAL A 100 6.63 2.65 -20.16
C VAL A 100 6.90 3.90 -19.32
N ARG A 101 8.15 4.33 -19.29
CA ARG A 101 8.49 5.63 -18.68
C ARG A 101 8.14 6.74 -19.67
N ILE A 102 7.26 7.63 -19.26
CA ILE A 102 6.75 8.66 -20.17
C ILE A 102 7.88 9.56 -20.70
N ARG A 103 8.77 10.00 -19.80
CA ARG A 103 9.84 10.93 -20.17
C ARG A 103 10.78 10.40 -21.24
N THR A 104 11.11 9.12 -21.18
CA THR A 104 12.15 8.52 -22.03
C THR A 104 11.60 7.56 -23.07
N GLY A 105 10.39 7.05 -22.89
CA GLY A 105 9.85 5.98 -23.72
C GLY A 105 10.46 4.60 -23.43
N GLU A 106 11.31 4.48 -22.42
CA GLU A 106 11.87 3.19 -22.02
C GLU A 106 10.79 2.25 -21.53
N ARG A 107 10.95 0.96 -21.83
CA ARG A 107 9.96 -0.08 -21.54
C ARG A 107 10.53 -1.16 -20.65
N GLY A 108 9.64 -1.85 -19.94
CA GLY A 108 9.99 -2.99 -19.10
C GLY A 108 10.87 -2.61 -17.92
N GLY A 109 11.89 -3.41 -17.63
CA GLY A 109 12.78 -3.21 -16.49
C GLY A 109 13.48 -1.86 -16.48
N ALA A 110 13.79 -1.30 -17.65
CA ALA A 110 14.40 0.02 -17.75
C ALA A 110 13.45 1.17 -17.37
N ALA A 111 12.15 0.90 -17.32
CA ALA A 111 11.13 1.89 -16.98
C ALA A 111 10.87 2.03 -15.48
N VAL A 112 11.39 1.12 -14.66
CA VAL A 112 11.15 1.14 -13.20
C VAL A 112 12.34 1.59 -12.38
#